data_81c82404f1f9148290447b7c41233494
#
_entry.id   81c82404f1f9148290447b7c41233494
#
_cell.length_a   1.000
_cell.length_b   1.000
_cell.length_c   1.000
_cell.angle_alpha   90.00
_cell.angle_beta   90.00
_cell.angle_gamma   90.00
#
_symmetry.space_group_name_H-M   'P 1'
#
loop_
_entity.id
_entity.type
_entity.pdbx_description
1 polymer ?
#
loop_
_entity_poly.entity_id
_entity_poly.type
_entity_poly.pdbx_seq_one_letter_code
_entity_poly.pdbx_strand_id
1 'polypeptide(L)'
;IYNPTDDDVEVDVIFLGIESPVLLDPIVVNARNVVTFDPSQEAELPIGRHAAVFATAQSTPSIVVERAVTRTIGDDTATSVLVGATPRQDAYVASQWYVGVAPDEPVEEALIVYNADNTVGSVTVSAVGRSGPVPVESLEELVLDRASILTIDLTDPLVLGRQLIVDSTSRIFVVRSFPTGRGATRTSSWAVPAG
;
A
#
# COMPACT_ATOMS: atom_id res chain seq x y z
N ILE A 1 -4.69 15.49 -2.76
CA ILE A 1 -6.08 15.26 -2.29
C ILE A 1 -6.98 16.13 -3.16
N TYR A 2 -7.94 15.51 -3.85
CA TYR A 2 -8.95 16.21 -4.66
C TYR A 2 -10.33 16.10 -3.98
N ASN A 3 -11.01 17.22 -3.87
CA ASN A 3 -12.39 17.31 -3.41
C ASN A 3 -13.32 17.47 -4.64
N PRO A 4 -14.08 16.45 -5.04
CA PRO A 4 -15.01 16.52 -6.20
C PRO A 4 -16.38 17.14 -5.83
N THR A 5 -16.60 17.56 -4.60
CA THR A 5 -17.90 18.10 -4.14
C THR A 5 -18.01 19.60 -4.32
N ASP A 6 -19.21 20.14 -4.12
CA ASP A 6 -19.49 21.58 -4.18
C ASP A 6 -19.29 22.30 -2.84
N ASP A 7 -18.97 21.54 -1.78
CA ASP A 7 -18.70 22.05 -0.44
C ASP A 7 -17.24 21.84 -0.04
N ASP A 8 -16.72 22.67 0.83
CA ASP A 8 -15.40 22.49 1.43
C ASP A 8 -15.41 21.25 2.33
N VAL A 9 -14.30 20.49 2.31
CA VAL A 9 -14.17 19.25 3.08
C VAL A 9 -12.95 19.33 3.97
N GLU A 10 -13.14 19.08 5.27
CA GLU A 10 -12.06 18.85 6.22
C GLU A 10 -11.62 17.37 6.17
N VAL A 11 -10.33 17.15 6.06
CA VAL A 11 -9.71 15.83 5.92
C VAL A 11 -8.75 15.59 7.07
N ASP A 12 -9.07 14.63 7.93
CA ASP A 12 -8.15 14.12 8.93
C ASP A 12 -7.07 13.29 8.26
N VAL A 13 -5.82 13.48 8.65
CA VAL A 13 -4.66 12.75 8.12
C VAL A 13 -3.98 12.00 9.25
N ILE A 14 -3.97 10.67 9.15
CA ILE A 14 -3.40 9.77 10.14
C ILE A 14 -2.32 8.92 9.48
N PHE A 15 -1.11 8.97 10.01
CA PHE A 15 -0.02 8.08 9.63
C PHE A 15 0.06 6.88 10.54
N LEU A 16 0.21 5.71 9.94
CA LEU A 16 0.21 4.39 10.59
C LEU A 16 1.45 3.60 10.15
N GLY A 17 1.76 2.50 10.87
CA GLY A 17 2.91 1.65 10.56
C GLY A 17 4.20 2.11 11.24
N ILE A 18 4.09 2.94 12.24
CA ILE A 18 5.11 3.42 13.17
C ILE A 18 4.72 3.02 14.60
N GLU A 19 5.59 3.20 15.58
CA GLU A 19 5.33 2.78 16.98
C GLU A 19 4.00 3.31 17.54
N SER A 20 3.64 4.53 17.15
CA SER A 20 2.34 5.14 17.51
C SER A 20 1.77 5.86 16.29
N PRO A 21 0.44 5.80 16.08
CA PRO A 21 -0.20 6.62 15.05
C PRO A 21 0.11 8.10 15.26
N VAL A 22 0.44 8.79 14.17
CA VAL A 22 0.61 10.25 14.16
C VAL A 22 -0.61 10.87 13.48
N LEU A 23 -1.36 11.65 14.25
CA LEU A 23 -2.47 12.47 13.75
C LEU A 23 -1.93 13.87 13.48
N LEU A 24 -2.06 14.31 12.25
CA LEU A 24 -1.70 15.68 11.85
C LEU A 24 -2.90 16.61 11.98
N ASP A 25 -2.62 17.90 11.89
CA ASP A 25 -3.69 18.90 11.78
C ASP A 25 -4.54 18.64 10.54
N PRO A 26 -5.88 18.79 10.64
CA PRO A 26 -6.77 18.56 9.51
C PRO A 26 -6.47 19.47 8.32
N ILE A 27 -6.63 18.94 7.11
CA ILE A 27 -6.44 19.67 5.87
C ILE A 27 -7.80 20.08 5.31
N VAL A 28 -8.02 21.37 5.11
CA VAL A 28 -9.22 21.85 4.41
C VAL A 28 -8.97 21.83 2.91
N VAL A 29 -9.80 21.07 2.18
CA VAL A 29 -9.81 21.01 0.72
C VAL A 29 -11.06 21.72 0.21
N ASN A 30 -10.89 22.90 -0.36
CA ASN A 30 -12.00 23.70 -0.88
C ASN A 30 -12.79 22.95 -1.95
N ALA A 31 -14.05 23.34 -2.15
CA ALA A 31 -14.92 22.79 -3.19
C ALA A 31 -14.25 22.74 -4.57
N ARG A 32 -14.34 21.59 -5.25
CA ARG A 32 -13.79 21.37 -6.61
C ARG A 32 -12.29 21.64 -6.74
N ASN A 33 -11.52 21.60 -5.65
CA ASN A 33 -10.10 21.95 -5.63
C ASN A 33 -9.21 20.77 -5.29
N VAL A 34 -7.91 20.95 -5.52
CA VAL A 34 -6.82 19.99 -5.20
C VAL A 34 -5.90 20.63 -4.18
N VAL A 35 -5.52 19.87 -3.17
CA VAL A 35 -4.46 20.23 -2.22
C VAL A 35 -3.32 19.23 -2.35
N THR A 36 -2.10 19.72 -2.49
CA THR A 36 -0.90 18.90 -2.39
C THR A 36 -0.39 18.94 -0.95
N PHE A 37 -0.22 17.77 -0.36
CA PHE A 37 0.36 17.57 0.96
C PHE A 37 1.69 16.85 0.81
N ASP A 38 2.75 17.41 1.39
CA ASP A 38 4.10 16.81 1.37
C ASP A 38 4.46 16.31 2.77
N PRO A 39 4.34 15.01 3.04
CA PRO A 39 4.65 14.46 4.35
C PRO A 39 6.12 14.62 4.76
N SER A 40 7.04 14.89 3.84
CA SER A 40 8.44 15.13 4.17
C SER A 40 8.69 16.43 4.94
N GLN A 41 7.72 17.33 4.94
CA GLN A 41 7.77 18.59 5.67
C GLN A 41 7.26 18.46 7.12
N GLU A 42 6.65 17.32 7.46
CA GLU A 42 6.09 17.08 8.79
C GLU A 42 7.17 16.56 9.74
N ALA A 43 7.57 17.40 10.68
CA ALA A 43 8.64 17.09 11.64
C ALA A 43 8.29 15.92 12.58
N GLU A 44 7.02 15.65 12.78
CA GLU A 44 6.53 14.57 13.65
C GLU A 44 6.58 13.20 12.98
N LEU A 45 6.75 13.15 11.65
CA LEU A 45 6.82 11.90 10.92
C LEU A 45 8.26 11.36 10.87
N PRO A 46 8.51 10.18 11.43
CA PRO A 46 9.84 9.57 11.33
C PRO A 46 10.13 9.16 9.88
N ILE A 47 11.40 9.11 9.54
CA ILE A 47 11.85 8.61 8.24
C ILE A 47 11.49 7.13 8.12
N GLY A 48 10.89 6.73 7.01
CA GLY A 48 10.54 5.33 6.75
C GLY A 48 9.30 5.15 5.89
N ARG A 49 8.78 3.93 5.88
CA ARG A 49 7.55 3.59 5.18
C ARG A 49 6.36 3.74 6.13
N HIS A 50 5.36 4.45 5.68
CA HIS A 50 4.12 4.66 6.42
C HIS A 50 2.90 4.33 5.55
N ALA A 51 1.84 3.85 6.17
CA ALA A 51 0.50 3.95 5.60
C ALA A 51 -0.10 5.30 6.01
N ALA A 52 -0.86 5.92 5.12
CA ALA A 52 -1.61 7.12 5.43
C ALA A 52 -3.11 6.85 5.24
N VAL A 53 -3.89 7.25 6.21
CA VAL A 53 -5.35 7.24 6.16
C VAL A 53 -5.83 8.68 6.07
N PHE A 54 -6.67 8.94 5.09
CA PHE A 54 -7.34 10.22 4.89
C PHE A 54 -8.83 10.01 5.16
N ALA A 55 -9.34 10.62 6.21
CA ALA A 55 -10.71 10.45 6.64
C ALA A 55 -11.46 11.77 6.58
N THR A 56 -12.75 11.72 6.26
CA THR A 56 -13.65 12.86 6.30
C THR A 56 -14.78 12.57 7.30
N ALA A 57 -15.28 13.60 7.96
CA ALA A 57 -16.39 13.46 8.90
C ALA A 57 -17.70 12.98 8.24
N GLN A 58 -17.78 13.01 6.91
CA GLN A 58 -18.97 12.57 6.16
C GLN A 58 -18.93 11.07 5.90
N SER A 59 -20.07 10.41 6.02
CA SER A 59 -20.24 8.97 5.75
C SER A 59 -20.07 8.59 4.28
N THR A 60 -20.10 9.55 3.36
CA THR A 60 -19.88 9.33 1.93
C THR A 60 -18.47 9.80 1.60
N PRO A 61 -17.59 8.96 1.03
CA PRO A 61 -16.26 9.39 0.64
C PRO A 61 -16.38 10.50 -0.40
N SER A 62 -15.89 11.66 -0.01
CA SER A 62 -16.01 12.89 -0.80
C SER A 62 -14.66 13.33 -1.36
N ILE A 63 -13.62 12.52 -1.21
CA ILE A 63 -12.27 12.86 -1.67
C ILE A 63 -11.66 11.76 -2.51
N VAL A 64 -10.76 12.15 -3.41
CA VAL A 64 -9.85 11.25 -4.12
C VAL A 64 -8.44 11.56 -3.67
N VAL A 65 -7.70 10.54 -3.26
CA VAL A 65 -6.32 10.68 -2.81
C VAL A 65 -5.41 9.99 -3.81
N GLU A 66 -4.37 10.69 -4.26
CA GLU A 66 -3.28 10.14 -5.07
C GLU A 66 -1.97 10.34 -4.32
N ARG A 67 -1.14 9.32 -4.32
CA ARG A 67 0.23 9.39 -3.82
C ARG A 67 1.19 9.43 -4.98
N ALA A 68 1.96 10.51 -5.10
CA ALA A 68 3.10 10.59 -6.00
C ALA A 68 4.39 10.38 -5.21
N VAL A 69 5.26 9.50 -5.68
CA VAL A 69 6.59 9.27 -5.10
C VAL A 69 7.63 9.54 -6.17
N THR A 70 8.43 10.56 -5.93
CA THR A 70 9.58 10.90 -6.79
C THR A 70 10.84 10.29 -6.17
N ARG A 71 11.62 9.62 -6.99
CA ARG A 71 12.90 9.02 -6.62
C ARG A 71 13.98 9.53 -7.54
N THR A 72 15.16 9.75 -6.96
CA THR A 72 16.36 10.10 -7.71
C THR A 72 17.45 9.07 -7.41
N ILE A 73 18.03 8.49 -8.45
CA ILE A 73 19.18 7.56 -8.37
C ILE A 73 20.22 8.06 -9.35
N GLY A 74 21.33 8.60 -8.84
CA GLY A 74 22.29 9.32 -9.66
C GLY A 74 21.65 10.53 -10.32
N ASP A 75 21.71 10.62 -11.64
CA ASP A 75 21.11 11.69 -12.44
C ASP A 75 19.67 11.38 -12.90
N ASP A 76 19.19 10.16 -12.66
CA ASP A 76 17.85 9.73 -13.05
C ASP A 76 16.83 10.11 -11.99
N THR A 77 15.72 10.72 -12.42
CA THR A 77 14.57 11.03 -11.58
C THR A 77 13.30 10.45 -12.19
N ALA A 78 12.53 9.75 -11.40
CA ALA A 78 11.26 9.17 -11.82
C ALA A 78 10.18 9.36 -10.77
N THR A 79 8.94 9.58 -11.23
CA THR A 79 7.76 9.69 -10.38
C THR A 79 6.80 8.53 -10.65
N SER A 80 6.37 7.87 -9.61
CA SER A 80 5.28 6.89 -9.65
C SER A 80 4.06 7.42 -8.92
N VAL A 81 2.88 7.13 -9.46
CA VAL A 81 1.60 7.54 -8.89
C VAL A 81 0.78 6.32 -8.53
N LEU A 82 0.16 6.34 -7.37
CA LEU A 82 -0.78 5.33 -6.89
C LEU A 82 -2.01 6.01 -6.33
N VAL A 83 -3.19 5.66 -6.86
CA VAL A 83 -4.47 6.13 -6.31
C VAL A 83 -4.75 5.42 -4.99
N GLY A 84 -5.21 6.14 -3.98
CA GLY A 84 -5.59 5.58 -2.69
C GLY A 84 -6.74 4.58 -2.81
N ALA A 85 -6.68 3.51 -2.02
CA ALA A 85 -7.79 2.59 -1.89
C ALA A 85 -8.86 3.19 -0.97
N THR A 86 -10.12 3.12 -1.39
CA THR A 86 -11.25 3.49 -0.53
C THR A 86 -11.66 2.25 0.25
N PRO A 87 -11.61 2.23 1.58
CA PRO A 87 -12.14 1.14 2.38
C PRO A 87 -13.67 1.20 2.36
N ARG A 88 -14.27 0.91 1.22
CA ARG A 88 -15.70 0.60 1.18
C ARG A 88 -15.87 -0.77 1.81
N GLN A 89 -16.66 -0.80 2.89
CA GLN A 89 -17.18 -1.95 3.58
C GLN A 89 -17.10 -3.21 2.70
N ASP A 90 -16.22 -4.13 2.99
CA ASP A 90 -16.08 -5.47 2.44
C ASP A 90 -15.34 -5.65 1.08
N ALA A 91 -15.18 -4.64 0.23
CA ALA A 91 -14.63 -4.85 -1.12
C ALA A 91 -13.11 -4.64 -1.26
N TYR A 92 -12.46 -3.91 -0.32
CA TYR A 92 -11.04 -3.57 -0.41
C TYR A 92 -10.22 -4.02 0.80
N VAL A 93 -10.85 -4.66 1.78
CA VAL A 93 -10.16 -5.21 2.94
C VAL A 93 -10.49 -6.69 2.99
N ALA A 94 -9.57 -7.51 2.56
CA ALA A 94 -9.74 -8.96 2.49
C ALA A 94 -8.60 -9.65 3.25
N SER A 95 -8.81 -10.91 3.62
CA SER A 95 -7.78 -11.78 4.16
C SER A 95 -7.00 -12.52 3.07
N GLN A 96 -7.48 -12.50 1.83
CA GLN A 96 -6.80 -13.12 0.69
C GLN A 96 -6.73 -12.14 -0.49
N TRP A 97 -5.58 -12.10 -1.16
CA TRP A 97 -5.29 -11.21 -2.27
C TRP A 97 -4.56 -11.92 -3.40
N TYR A 98 -4.87 -11.55 -4.63
CA TYR A 98 -4.18 -11.99 -5.82
C TYR A 98 -3.24 -10.90 -6.33
N VAL A 99 -1.97 -11.23 -6.46
CA VAL A 99 -0.92 -10.36 -7.00
C VAL A 99 -0.63 -10.77 -8.44
N GLY A 100 -0.55 -9.82 -9.35
CA GLY A 100 -0.26 -10.07 -10.75
C GLY A 100 1.11 -10.76 -10.96
N VAL A 101 1.39 -11.17 -12.21
CA VAL A 101 2.65 -11.86 -12.57
C VAL A 101 3.86 -10.98 -12.23
N ALA A 102 4.83 -11.56 -11.54
CA ALA A 102 6.13 -10.95 -11.26
C ALA A 102 7.00 -10.88 -12.54
N PRO A 103 7.99 -9.98 -12.60
CA PRO A 103 9.08 -10.13 -13.54
C PRO A 103 9.73 -11.52 -13.41
N ASP A 104 10.14 -12.09 -14.53
CA ASP A 104 10.84 -13.37 -14.58
C ASP A 104 12.34 -13.26 -14.29
N GLU A 105 12.84 -12.03 -14.22
CA GLU A 105 14.21 -11.71 -13.81
C GLU A 105 14.25 -11.26 -12.35
N PRO A 106 15.33 -11.56 -11.61
CA PRO A 106 15.53 -11.06 -10.26
C PRO A 106 15.58 -9.52 -10.25
N VAL A 107 14.60 -8.90 -9.63
CA VAL A 107 14.54 -7.44 -9.42
C VAL A 107 14.26 -7.16 -7.96
N GLU A 108 14.58 -5.95 -7.51
CA GLU A 108 14.23 -5.48 -6.17
C GLU A 108 12.72 -5.28 -6.06
N GLU A 109 11.99 -6.39 -5.91
CA GLU A 109 10.54 -6.41 -5.79
C GLU A 109 10.12 -6.63 -4.34
N ALA A 110 9.05 -5.94 -3.92
CA ALA A 110 8.48 -6.11 -2.60
C ALA A 110 6.96 -6.10 -2.62
N LEU A 111 6.36 -6.87 -1.72
CA LEU A 111 4.99 -6.66 -1.29
C LEU A 111 5.00 -5.78 -0.04
N ILE A 112 4.11 -4.81 -0.03
CA ILE A 112 3.85 -3.94 1.11
C ILE A 112 2.47 -4.31 1.62
N VAL A 113 2.43 -4.93 2.78
CA VAL A 113 1.20 -5.43 3.40
C VAL A 113 0.89 -4.56 4.60
N TYR A 114 -0.29 -3.96 4.62
CA TYR A 114 -0.79 -3.20 5.76
C TYR A 114 -1.88 -4.01 6.49
N ASN A 115 -1.73 -4.16 7.80
CA ASN A 115 -2.73 -4.77 8.67
C ASN A 115 -3.82 -3.74 9.00
N ALA A 116 -5.02 -3.97 8.49
CA ALA A 116 -6.18 -3.12 8.76
C ALA A 116 -6.89 -3.45 10.08
N ASP A 117 -6.52 -4.57 10.72
CA ASP A 117 -7.08 -4.98 12.00
C ASP A 117 -6.23 -4.48 13.18
N ASN A 118 -6.88 -4.33 14.31
CA ASN A 118 -6.21 -3.92 15.55
C ASN A 118 -5.70 -5.14 16.37
N THR A 119 -5.39 -6.24 15.70
CA THR A 119 -4.85 -7.47 16.27
C THR A 119 -3.64 -7.92 15.51
N VAL A 120 -2.74 -8.64 16.17
CA VAL A 120 -1.63 -9.30 15.50
C VAL A 120 -2.16 -10.42 14.62
N GLY A 121 -1.66 -10.52 13.41
CA GLY A 121 -1.96 -11.58 12.47
C GLY A 121 -0.71 -12.20 11.87
N SER A 122 -0.91 -13.03 10.86
CA SER A 122 0.16 -13.59 10.04
C SER A 122 -0.16 -13.44 8.56
N VAL A 123 0.89 -13.46 7.75
CA VAL A 123 0.82 -13.42 6.28
C VAL A 123 1.58 -14.61 5.72
N THR A 124 0.98 -15.28 4.76
CA THR A 124 1.59 -16.33 3.96
C THR A 124 1.52 -15.95 2.49
N VAL A 125 2.64 -16.08 1.77
CA VAL A 125 2.69 -15.83 0.33
C VAL A 125 2.94 -17.15 -0.38
N SER A 126 2.07 -17.49 -1.33
CA SER A 126 2.19 -18.68 -2.19
C SER A 126 2.33 -18.27 -3.65
N ALA A 127 3.11 -19.03 -4.42
CA ALA A 127 3.16 -18.88 -5.87
C ALA A 127 2.02 -19.66 -6.53
N VAL A 128 1.44 -19.13 -7.61
CA VAL A 128 0.44 -19.86 -8.39
C VAL A 128 1.12 -20.86 -9.32
N GLY A 129 0.92 -22.14 -9.08
CA GLY A 129 1.36 -23.23 -9.92
C GLY A 129 0.27 -23.75 -10.86
N ARG A 130 0.61 -24.70 -11.72
CA ARG A 130 -0.34 -25.30 -12.67
C ARG A 130 -1.50 -26.06 -11.99
N SER A 131 -1.25 -26.58 -10.80
CA SER A 131 -2.23 -27.40 -10.04
C SER A 131 -2.76 -26.70 -8.80
N GLY A 132 -2.52 -25.42 -8.64
CA GLY A 132 -2.94 -24.62 -7.48
C GLY A 132 -1.77 -23.91 -6.80
N PRO A 133 -2.02 -23.37 -5.59
CA PRO A 133 -0.98 -22.68 -4.82
C PRO A 133 0.21 -23.57 -4.52
N VAL A 134 1.41 -23.03 -4.66
CA VAL A 134 2.68 -23.65 -4.27
C VAL A 134 3.23 -22.85 -3.11
N PRO A 135 3.34 -23.44 -1.92
CA PRO A 135 3.91 -22.77 -0.76
C PRO A 135 5.36 -22.33 -1.03
N VAL A 136 5.73 -21.22 -0.42
CA VAL A 136 7.10 -20.70 -0.41
C VAL A 136 7.55 -20.64 1.04
N GLU A 137 8.35 -21.61 1.47
CA GLU A 137 8.71 -21.84 2.87
C GLU A 137 9.24 -20.58 3.57
N SER A 138 10.05 -19.78 2.86
CA SER A 138 10.60 -18.53 3.38
C SER A 138 9.55 -17.41 3.58
N LEU A 139 8.34 -17.60 3.08
CA LEU A 139 7.25 -16.62 3.07
C LEU A 139 5.99 -17.13 3.77
N GLU A 140 6.11 -18.14 4.61
CA GLU A 140 5.02 -18.70 5.42
C GLU A 140 4.97 -18.06 6.81
N GLU A 141 3.77 -17.84 7.29
CA GLU A 141 3.46 -17.38 8.66
C GLU A 141 4.26 -16.15 9.15
N LEU A 142 4.54 -15.22 8.25
CA LEU A 142 5.22 -13.98 8.59
C LEU A 142 4.36 -13.16 9.57
N VAL A 143 4.95 -12.77 10.69
CA VAL A 143 4.22 -12.00 11.72
C VAL A 143 3.86 -10.63 11.17
N LEU A 144 2.60 -10.25 11.35
CA LEU A 144 2.06 -8.95 10.96
C LEU A 144 1.44 -8.29 12.20
N ASP A 145 2.15 -7.32 12.76
CA ASP A 145 1.69 -6.58 13.94
C ASP A 145 0.41 -5.79 13.65
N ARG A 146 -0.33 -5.44 14.71
CA ARG A 146 -1.56 -4.65 14.62
C ARG A 146 -1.28 -3.28 13.99
N ALA A 147 -2.15 -2.84 13.11
CA ALA A 147 -2.09 -1.52 12.45
C ALA A 147 -0.69 -1.17 11.90
N SER A 148 0.06 -2.18 11.47
CA SER A 148 1.45 -2.05 11.01
C SER A 148 1.63 -2.37 9.52
N ILE A 149 2.82 -2.06 9.03
CA ILE A 149 3.25 -2.39 7.67
C ILE A 149 4.32 -3.47 7.73
N LEU A 150 4.11 -4.54 6.98
CA LEU A 150 5.12 -5.55 6.69
C LEU A 150 5.61 -5.34 5.24
N THR A 151 6.93 -5.27 5.08
CA THR A 151 7.55 -5.32 3.76
C THR A 151 8.14 -6.71 3.54
N ILE A 152 7.73 -7.37 2.47
CA ILE A 152 8.15 -8.72 2.09
C ILE A 152 8.95 -8.59 0.80
N ASP A 153 10.25 -8.84 0.87
CA ASP A 153 11.11 -8.85 -0.31
C ASP A 153 10.92 -10.17 -1.08
N LEU A 154 10.61 -10.06 -2.37
CA LEU A 154 10.32 -11.21 -3.23
C LEU A 154 11.62 -11.67 -3.94
N THR A 155 12.54 -12.26 -3.19
CA THR A 155 13.83 -12.73 -3.70
C THR A 155 13.87 -14.24 -3.96
N ASP A 156 12.86 -14.98 -3.50
CA ASP A 156 12.81 -16.44 -3.67
C ASP A 156 12.57 -16.79 -5.15
N PRO A 157 13.38 -17.70 -5.74
CA PRO A 157 13.18 -18.11 -7.13
C PRO A 157 11.80 -18.70 -7.44
N LEU A 158 11.09 -19.22 -6.44
CA LEU A 158 9.73 -19.77 -6.63
C LEU A 158 8.69 -18.71 -6.91
N VAL A 159 8.94 -17.44 -6.61
CA VAL A 159 8.00 -16.34 -6.88
C VAL A 159 8.25 -15.65 -8.22
N LEU A 160 9.44 -15.81 -8.81
CA LEU A 160 9.80 -15.12 -10.05
C LEU A 160 8.91 -15.56 -11.22
N GLY A 161 8.45 -14.61 -12.00
CA GLY A 161 7.60 -14.83 -13.18
C GLY A 161 6.22 -15.44 -12.87
N ARG A 162 5.78 -15.44 -11.61
CA ARG A 162 4.51 -16.05 -11.19
C ARG A 162 3.52 -15.04 -10.62
N GLN A 163 2.27 -15.40 -10.72
CA GLN A 163 1.23 -14.79 -9.89
C GLN A 163 1.40 -15.28 -8.45
N LEU A 164 1.04 -14.43 -7.50
CA LEU A 164 1.11 -14.77 -6.08
C LEU A 164 -0.28 -14.70 -5.45
N ILE A 165 -0.45 -15.50 -4.41
CA ILE A 165 -1.57 -15.43 -3.49
C ILE A 165 -1.00 -15.00 -2.15
N VAL A 166 -1.61 -14.00 -1.56
CA VAL A 166 -1.29 -13.51 -0.21
C VAL A 166 -2.47 -13.83 0.68
N ASP A 167 -2.27 -14.75 1.62
CA ASP A 167 -3.24 -15.11 2.63
C ASP A 167 -2.87 -14.48 3.97
N SER A 168 -3.84 -14.04 4.73
CA SER A 168 -3.62 -13.48 6.07
C SER A 168 -4.71 -13.92 7.04
N THR A 169 -4.34 -14.03 8.31
CA THR A 169 -5.31 -14.21 9.41
C THR A 169 -6.01 -12.91 9.80
N SER A 170 -5.56 -11.78 9.29
CA SER A 170 -6.14 -10.44 9.47
C SER A 170 -6.64 -9.89 8.14
N ARG A 171 -7.48 -8.87 8.20
CA ARG A 171 -7.83 -8.08 7.00
C ARG A 171 -6.68 -7.18 6.64
N ILE A 172 -6.26 -7.24 5.39
CA ILE A 172 -5.06 -6.54 4.92
C ILE A 172 -5.32 -5.75 3.65
N PHE A 173 -4.41 -4.81 3.39
CA PHE A 173 -4.20 -4.21 2.07
C PHE A 173 -2.86 -4.67 1.53
N VAL A 174 -2.81 -4.98 0.24
CA VAL A 174 -1.58 -5.43 -0.41
C VAL A 174 -1.23 -4.54 -1.59
N VAL A 175 -0.04 -3.97 -1.55
CA VAL A 175 0.55 -3.20 -2.65
C VAL A 175 1.83 -3.91 -3.09
N ARG A 176 1.97 -4.09 -4.38
CA ARG A 176 3.19 -4.56 -5.02
C ARG A 176 4.01 -3.38 -5.52
N SER A 177 5.31 -3.42 -5.33
CA SER A 177 6.25 -2.41 -5.83
C SER A 177 7.49 -3.08 -6.43
N PHE A 178 7.82 -2.74 -7.67
CA PHE A 178 8.99 -3.26 -8.37
C PHE A 178 9.61 -2.22 -9.31
N PRO A 179 10.91 -2.27 -9.60
CA PRO A 179 11.54 -1.40 -10.59
C PRO A 179 11.04 -1.72 -11.99
N THR A 180 10.87 -0.71 -12.81
CA THR A 180 10.51 -0.84 -14.23
C THR A 180 11.59 -0.18 -15.07
N GLY A 181 12.33 -0.99 -15.84
CA GLY A 181 13.44 -0.51 -16.62
C GLY A 181 14.71 -0.25 -15.78
N ARG A 182 15.56 0.66 -16.26
CA ARG A 182 16.81 1.05 -15.59
C ARG A 182 16.63 2.33 -14.81
N GLY A 183 17.40 2.51 -13.73
CA GLY A 183 17.43 3.74 -12.96
C GLY A 183 16.35 3.84 -11.88
N ALA A 184 15.82 5.03 -11.65
CA ALA A 184 14.95 5.38 -10.54
C ALA A 184 13.48 4.93 -10.71
N THR A 185 13.10 4.45 -11.89
CA THR A 185 11.71 4.12 -12.21
C THR A 185 11.20 2.92 -11.42
N ARG A 186 10.09 3.10 -10.70
CA ARG A 186 9.37 2.02 -10.01
C ARG A 186 7.88 2.10 -10.32
N THR A 187 7.25 0.95 -10.40
CA THR A 187 5.80 0.81 -10.47
C THR A 187 5.27 0.31 -9.14
N SER A 188 4.13 0.84 -8.75
CA SER A 188 3.35 0.32 -7.62
C SER A 188 1.92 0.07 -8.08
N SER A 189 1.37 -1.06 -7.68
CA SER A 189 -0.01 -1.43 -7.99
C SER A 189 -0.68 -2.11 -6.80
N TRP A 190 -1.98 -1.90 -6.65
CA TRP A 190 -2.78 -2.69 -5.73
C TRP A 190 -2.87 -4.14 -6.23
N ALA A 191 -2.82 -5.08 -5.31
CA ALA A 191 -3.30 -6.44 -5.55
C ALA A 191 -4.84 -6.45 -5.67
N VAL A 192 -5.40 -7.56 -6.09
CA VAL A 192 -6.85 -7.74 -6.23
C VAL A 192 -7.35 -8.58 -5.06
N PRO A 193 -8.29 -8.08 -4.24
CA PRO A 193 -8.85 -8.86 -3.15
C PRO A 193 -9.63 -10.05 -3.71
N ALA A 194 -9.58 -11.17 -3.04
CA ALA A 194 -10.47 -12.29 -3.30
C ALA A 194 -11.87 -11.91 -2.80
N GLY A 195 -12.86 -12.03 -3.67
CA GLY A 195 -14.26 -11.75 -3.38
C GLY A 195 -14.93 -12.80 -2.50
#